data_85c4c51140c22e4326ec670bae586951
#
_entry.id   85c4c51140c22e4326ec670bae586951
#
_cell.length_a   1.000
_cell.length_b   1.000
_cell.length_c   1.000
_cell.angle_alpha   90.00
_cell.angle_beta   90.00
_cell.angle_gamma   90.00
#
_symmetry.space_group_name_H-M   'P 1'
#
loop_
_entity.id
_entity.type
_entity.pdbx_description
1 polymer ?
#
loop_
_entity_poly.entity_id
_entity_poly.type
_entity_poly.pdbx_seq_one_letter_code
_entity_poly.pdbx_strand_id
1 'polypeptide(L)' 'MSRTDEEIKRYETKMKSCTTMTDLLVAMSSWQSYAQSHNLSTEEMRMVDEAYLKAEERLITAVKPSLW' A
#
# COMPACT_ATOMS: atom_id res chain seq x y z
N MET A 1 4.96 -22.20 -1.98
CA MET A 1 4.63 -20.80 -2.00
C MET A 1 3.19 -20.58 -2.39
N SER A 2 2.49 -19.81 -1.63
CA SER A 2 1.09 -19.61 -1.93
C SER A 2 0.95 -18.41 -2.87
N ARG A 3 -0.12 -18.44 -3.63
CA ARG A 3 -0.42 -17.34 -4.53
C ARG A 3 -0.65 -16.05 -3.74
N THR A 4 -1.10 -16.19 -2.51
CA THR A 4 -1.35 -15.05 -1.65
C THR A 4 -0.08 -14.27 -1.37
N ASP A 5 1.04 -14.97 -1.13
CA ASP A 5 2.31 -14.31 -0.87
C ASP A 5 2.75 -13.47 -2.07
N GLU A 6 2.54 -13.99 -3.25
CA GLU A 6 2.91 -13.26 -4.46
C GLU A 6 2.07 -12.01 -4.63
N GLU A 7 0.77 -12.11 -4.35
CA GLU A 7 -0.11 -10.97 -4.45
C GLU A 7 0.23 -9.91 -3.41
N ILE A 8 0.56 -10.33 -2.20
CA ILE A 8 0.94 -9.40 -1.16
C ILE A 8 2.18 -8.62 -1.58
N LYS A 9 3.17 -9.31 -2.13
CA LYS A 9 4.38 -8.64 -2.59
C LYS A 9 4.09 -7.70 -3.75
N ARG A 10 3.17 -8.07 -4.61
CA ARG A 10 2.80 -7.23 -5.73
C ARG A 10 2.17 -5.93 -5.24
N TYR A 11 1.26 -6.01 -4.28
CA TYR A 11 0.65 -4.82 -3.73
C TYR A 11 1.66 -3.96 -2.99
N GLU A 12 2.55 -4.60 -2.25
CA GLU A 12 3.59 -3.88 -1.55
C GLU A 12 4.47 -3.10 -2.53
N THR A 13 4.88 -3.75 -3.61
CA THR A 13 5.67 -3.10 -4.64
C THR A 13 4.90 -1.95 -5.28
N LYS A 14 3.61 -2.18 -5.53
CA LYS A 14 2.78 -1.15 -6.12
C LYS A 14 2.69 0.09 -5.24
N MET A 15 2.56 -0.12 -3.92
CA MET A 15 2.54 1.00 -2.98
C MET A 15 3.84 1.79 -3.05
N LYS A 16 4.95 1.06 -3.10
CA LYS A 16 6.27 1.71 -3.12
C LYS A 16 6.53 2.47 -4.40
N SER A 17 5.89 2.09 -5.49
CA SER A 17 6.13 2.74 -6.78
C SER A 17 5.12 3.82 -7.08
N CYS A 18 4.18 4.09 -6.21
CA CYS A 18 3.23 5.17 -6.41
C CYS A 18 3.95 6.52 -6.35
N THR A 19 3.59 7.41 -7.26
CA THR A 19 4.19 8.73 -7.32
C THR A 19 3.23 9.84 -6.92
N THR A 20 1.95 9.53 -6.79
CA THR A 20 0.95 10.50 -6.35
C THR A 20 0.06 9.89 -5.30
N MET A 21 -0.59 10.74 -4.51
CA MET A 21 -1.52 10.26 -3.50
C MET A 21 -2.72 9.57 -4.15
N THR A 22 -3.17 10.06 -5.29
CA THR A 22 -4.28 9.44 -5.98
C THR A 22 -3.95 8.00 -6.35
N ASP A 23 -2.76 7.78 -6.89
CA ASP A 23 -2.32 6.42 -7.23
C ASP A 23 -2.27 5.54 -5.99
N LEU A 24 -1.76 6.11 -4.89
CA LEU A 24 -1.64 5.36 -3.65
C LEU A 24 -3.02 4.98 -3.10
N LEU A 25 -3.97 5.90 -3.16
CA LEU A 25 -5.32 5.62 -2.68
C LEU A 25 -6.00 4.55 -3.52
N VAL A 26 -5.80 4.58 -4.83
CA VAL A 26 -6.35 3.55 -5.70
C VAL A 26 -5.75 2.20 -5.37
N ALA A 27 -4.45 2.16 -5.16
CA ALA A 27 -3.78 0.92 -4.80
C ALA A 27 -4.29 0.39 -3.47
N MET A 28 -4.49 1.26 -2.49
CA MET A 28 -4.99 0.85 -1.19
C MET A 28 -6.41 0.33 -1.30
N SER A 29 -7.25 0.97 -2.10
CA SER A 29 -8.60 0.52 -2.30
C SER A 29 -8.64 -0.89 -2.90
N SER A 30 -7.80 -1.15 -3.90
CA SER A 30 -7.69 -2.47 -4.49
C SER A 30 -7.20 -3.50 -3.47
N TRP A 31 -6.24 -3.10 -2.65
CA TRP A 31 -5.69 -3.97 -1.62
C TRP A 31 -6.74 -4.35 -0.59
N GLN A 32 -7.52 -3.38 -0.14
CA GLN A 32 -8.56 -3.65 0.85
C GLN A 32 -9.60 -4.63 0.31
N SER A 33 -9.99 -4.44 -0.95
CA SER A 33 -10.92 -5.33 -1.59
C SER A 33 -10.39 -6.76 -1.66
N TYR A 34 -9.13 -6.87 -2.05
CA TYR A 34 -8.49 -8.17 -2.14
C TYR A 34 -8.40 -8.84 -0.76
N ALA A 35 -7.99 -8.08 0.24
CA ALA A 35 -7.83 -8.61 1.59
C ALA A 35 -9.15 -9.12 2.16
N GLN A 36 -10.22 -8.38 1.92
CA GLN A 36 -11.53 -8.80 2.39
C GLN A 36 -12.00 -10.06 1.70
N SER A 37 -11.76 -10.16 0.40
CA SER A 37 -12.18 -11.31 -0.37
C SER A 37 -11.46 -12.58 0.03
N HIS A 38 -10.23 -12.45 0.48
CA HIS A 38 -9.40 -13.60 0.77
C HIS A 38 -9.19 -13.86 2.25
N ASN A 39 -9.85 -13.08 3.11
CA ASN A 39 -9.74 -13.27 4.56
C ASN A 39 -8.30 -13.34 5.04
N LEU A 40 -7.52 -12.36 4.66
CA LEU A 40 -6.11 -12.35 5.04
C LEU A 40 -5.93 -12.12 6.52
N SER A 41 -4.87 -12.65 7.07
CA SER A 41 -4.56 -12.49 8.48
C SER A 41 -4.03 -11.08 8.73
N THR A 42 -4.04 -10.67 10.01
CA THR A 42 -3.52 -9.36 10.39
C THR A 42 -2.08 -9.18 9.99
N GLU A 43 -1.29 -10.24 10.14
CA GLU A 43 0.13 -10.17 9.79
C GLU A 43 0.33 -9.96 8.29
N GLU A 44 -0.47 -10.65 7.48
CA GLU A 44 -0.38 -10.50 6.05
C GLU A 44 -0.77 -9.08 5.63
N MET A 45 -1.80 -8.55 6.24
CA MET A 45 -2.25 -7.19 5.93
C MET A 45 -1.25 -6.14 6.38
N ARG A 46 -0.56 -6.42 7.49
CA ARG A 46 0.39 -5.46 8.04
C ARG A 46 1.51 -5.12 7.06
N MET A 47 1.98 -6.12 6.32
CA MET A 47 3.08 -5.88 5.39
C MET A 47 2.75 -4.80 4.38
N VAL A 48 1.57 -4.88 3.80
CA VAL A 48 1.15 -3.89 2.81
C VAL A 48 0.75 -2.59 3.49
N ASP A 49 0.14 -2.68 4.67
CA ASP A 49 -0.21 -1.48 5.42
C ASP A 49 1.01 -0.66 5.75
N GLU A 50 2.10 -1.31 6.14
CA GLU A 50 3.34 -0.59 6.43
C GLU A 50 3.90 0.05 5.17
N ALA A 51 3.84 -0.64 4.05
CA ALA A 51 4.29 -0.08 2.79
C ALA A 51 3.44 1.14 2.42
N TYR A 52 2.14 1.05 2.67
CA TYR A 52 1.25 2.17 2.41
C TYR A 52 1.61 3.38 3.28
N LEU A 53 1.83 3.16 4.56
CA LEU A 53 2.16 4.26 5.46
C LEU A 53 3.46 4.92 5.09
N LYS A 54 4.45 4.13 4.70
CA LYS A 54 5.72 4.68 4.28
C LYS A 54 5.59 5.46 2.98
N ALA A 55 4.80 4.95 2.06
CA ALA A 55 4.58 5.65 0.80
C ALA A 55 3.81 6.94 1.04
N GLU A 56 2.81 6.91 1.90
CA GLU A 56 2.03 8.09 2.23
C GLU A 56 2.93 9.17 2.82
N GLU A 57 3.75 8.80 3.77
CA GLU A 57 4.66 9.73 4.39
C GLU A 57 5.63 10.33 3.39
N ARG A 58 6.16 9.49 2.50
CA ARG A 58 7.07 9.97 1.48
C ARG A 58 6.40 10.96 0.54
N LEU A 59 5.19 10.65 0.12
CA LEU A 59 4.46 11.52 -0.80
C LEU A 59 4.04 12.83 -0.16
N ILE A 60 3.63 12.77 1.09
CA ILE A 60 3.26 13.98 1.81
C ILE A 60 4.48 14.88 1.99
N THR A 61 5.61 14.29 2.34
CA THR A 61 6.83 15.04 2.52
C THR A 61 7.30 15.67 1.22
N ALA A 62 7.16 14.95 0.12
CA ALA A 62 7.59 15.45 -1.17
C ALA A 62 6.71 16.58 -1.68
N VAL A 63 5.42 16.46 -1.45
CA VAL A 63 4.47 17.45 -1.91
C VAL A 63 4.42 18.65 -1.02
N LYS A 64 4.75 18.47 0.23
CA LYS A 64 4.59 19.49 1.20
C LYS A 64 5.72 20.47 1.16
N PRO A 65 5.53 21.57 0.55
CA PRO A 65 6.57 22.56 0.54
C PRO A 65 6.69 23.09 1.95
N SER A 66 7.48 24.03 2.12
CA SER A 66 7.74 24.57 3.43
C SER A 66 6.59 25.46 3.92
N LEU A 67 5.41 24.94 3.85
CA LEU A 67 4.27 25.66 4.32
C LEU A 67 4.29 25.89 5.81
N TRP A 68 5.00 25.07 6.45
CA TRP A 68 5.07 25.12 7.91
C TRP A 68 6.25 25.96 8.40
#